data_ac9270bdcf62af08d7e01208cc1dab0b
#
_entry.id   ac9270bdcf62af08d7e01208cc1dab0b
#
_cell.length_a   1.000
_cell.length_b   1.000
_cell.length_c   1.000
_cell.angle_alpha   90.00
_cell.angle_beta   90.00
_cell.angle_gamma   90.00
#
_symmetry.space_group_name_H-M   'P 1'
#
loop_
_entity.id
_entity.type
_entity.pdbx_description
1 polymer ?
#
loop_
_entity_poly.entity_id
_entity_poly.type
_entity_poly.pdbx_seq_one_letter_code
_entity_poly.pdbx_strand_id
1 'polypeptide(L)'
;YNLNEQSSVKFGYNLMRQYLQVVSNTTTPLPTSRWKMSDSHIRPQVSQLFTVGYFKNLKNNIYEFSLEAYYRTTENILDFKPGADFLLQNYIETQVLQGKSKAYGLEMMATKKRGELTGWVNYTYSRVLNQVNQGTQFTERINDGKWYPSNFDRPHSVNMSLNFSENKYHSLSLTFTYGTGRPYTIPNGFVSFQGKAYPYYAERNQGRIKDYHRLDFSWQINNPSLKDKRWVGSWIFTVYNLY
;
A
#
# COMPACT_ATOMS: atom_id res chain seq x y z
N TYR A 1 8.21 -25.49 -5.08
CA TYR A 1 8.28 -26.91 -4.70
C TYR A 1 6.90 -27.40 -4.26
N ASN A 2 6.41 -28.45 -4.89
CA ASN A 2 5.15 -29.09 -4.51
C ASN A 2 5.44 -30.08 -3.37
N LEU A 3 4.78 -29.90 -2.24
CA LEU A 3 4.84 -30.82 -1.09
C LEU A 3 3.98 -32.04 -1.35
N ASN A 4 2.81 -31.82 -1.96
CA ASN A 4 1.85 -32.82 -2.43
C ASN A 4 0.94 -32.20 -3.49
N GLU A 5 -0.08 -32.94 -3.98
CA GLU A 5 -1.03 -32.47 -5.00
C GLU A 5 -1.84 -31.22 -4.55
N GLN A 6 -1.93 -30.96 -3.27
CA GLN A 6 -2.77 -29.89 -2.69
C GLN A 6 -1.96 -28.78 -2.03
N SER A 7 -0.64 -28.93 -1.88
CA SER A 7 0.19 -27.99 -1.14
C SER A 7 1.50 -27.70 -1.83
N SER A 8 1.88 -26.42 -1.89
CA SER A 8 3.15 -25.99 -2.47
C SER A 8 3.80 -24.89 -1.63
N VAL A 9 5.14 -24.82 -1.70
CA VAL A 9 5.95 -23.74 -1.16
C VAL A 9 6.68 -23.06 -2.28
N LYS A 10 6.69 -21.74 -2.30
CA LYS A 10 7.40 -20.90 -3.27
C LYS A 10 8.41 -20.04 -2.56
N PHE A 11 9.59 -19.92 -3.15
CA PHE A 11 10.62 -18.96 -2.72
C PHE A 11 10.90 -18.04 -3.91
N GLY A 12 11.09 -16.76 -3.62
CA GLY A 12 11.44 -15.78 -4.63
C GLY A 12 12.54 -14.85 -4.14
N TYR A 13 13.44 -14.49 -5.05
CA TYR A 13 14.41 -13.44 -4.89
C TYR A 13 14.40 -12.53 -6.10
N ASN A 14 14.37 -11.22 -5.86
CA ASN A 14 14.39 -10.21 -6.90
C ASN A 14 15.41 -9.12 -6.56
N LEU A 15 16.25 -8.78 -7.53
CA LEU A 15 17.13 -7.62 -7.50
C LEU A 15 16.66 -6.62 -8.56
N MET A 16 16.25 -5.44 -8.12
CA MET A 16 15.72 -4.38 -8.98
C MET A 16 16.54 -3.12 -8.87
N ARG A 17 16.70 -2.39 -9.98
CA ARG A 17 17.32 -1.06 -10.02
C ARG A 17 16.38 -0.08 -10.70
N GLN A 18 16.25 1.10 -10.10
CA GLN A 18 15.42 2.17 -10.65
C GLN A 18 16.28 3.41 -10.86
N TYR A 19 16.36 3.85 -12.12
CA TYR A 19 17.18 4.99 -12.55
C TYR A 19 16.39 6.29 -12.70
N LEU A 20 15.05 6.21 -12.78
CA LEU A 20 14.18 7.36 -12.91
C LEU A 20 13.32 7.48 -11.65
N GLN A 21 13.35 8.64 -11.01
CA GLN A 21 12.69 8.87 -9.73
C GLN A 21 11.83 10.14 -9.80
N VAL A 22 10.70 10.12 -9.09
CA VAL A 22 9.89 11.32 -8.90
C VAL A 22 10.38 12.02 -7.64
N VAL A 23 10.73 13.29 -7.79
CA VAL A 23 11.06 14.17 -6.68
C VAL A 23 9.83 14.98 -6.33
N SER A 24 9.30 14.75 -5.14
CA SER A 24 8.12 15.44 -4.62
C SER A 24 8.20 15.49 -3.09
N ASN A 25 7.74 16.56 -2.51
CA ASN A 25 7.58 16.72 -1.06
C ASN A 25 6.16 16.35 -0.57
N THR A 26 5.32 15.84 -1.46
CA THR A 26 3.94 15.46 -1.17
C THR A 26 3.68 14.00 -1.52
N THR A 27 2.69 13.39 -0.87
CA THR A 27 2.23 12.03 -1.17
C THR A 27 1.32 11.97 -2.40
N THR A 28 0.79 13.11 -2.83
CA THR A 28 -0.05 13.23 -4.02
C THR A 28 0.77 13.84 -5.13
N PRO A 29 0.79 13.25 -6.34
CA PRO A 29 1.45 13.87 -7.48
C PRO A 29 0.86 15.24 -7.74
N LEU A 30 1.72 16.27 -7.73
CA LEU A 30 1.36 17.63 -8.07
C LEU A 30 1.95 17.95 -9.45
N PRO A 31 1.45 18.97 -10.17
CA PRO A 31 2.07 19.46 -11.41
C PRO A 31 3.54 19.89 -11.22
N THR A 32 3.92 20.16 -9.97
CA THR A 32 5.28 20.55 -9.55
C THR A 32 6.21 19.37 -9.30
N SER A 33 5.68 18.13 -9.31
CA SER A 33 6.51 16.93 -9.18
C SER A 33 7.42 16.80 -10.39
N ARG A 34 8.71 16.61 -10.15
CA ARG A 34 9.71 16.53 -11.21
C ARG A 34 10.26 15.12 -11.33
N TRP A 35 10.41 14.64 -12.57
CA TRP A 35 11.11 13.41 -12.87
C TRP A 35 12.61 13.69 -12.95
N LYS A 36 13.40 12.94 -12.23
CA LYS A 36 14.85 13.05 -12.22
C LYS A 36 15.48 11.70 -12.53
N MET A 37 16.38 11.69 -13.51
CA MET A 37 17.25 10.54 -13.77
C MET A 37 18.38 10.50 -12.76
N SER A 38 18.85 9.30 -12.46
CA SER A 38 20.04 9.10 -11.66
C SER A 38 21.26 9.65 -12.34
N ASP A 39 22.12 10.31 -11.58
CA ASP A 39 23.37 10.93 -12.00
C ASP A 39 24.45 10.76 -10.92
N SER A 40 25.53 11.56 -10.97
CA SER A 40 26.60 11.54 -9.99
C SER A 40 26.16 11.97 -8.58
N HIS A 41 25.07 12.72 -8.45
CA HIS A 41 24.54 13.23 -7.17
C HIS A 41 23.40 12.38 -6.64
N ILE A 42 22.59 11.81 -7.54
CA ILE A 42 21.43 10.96 -7.20
C ILE A 42 21.67 9.56 -7.71
N ARG A 43 22.13 8.67 -6.83
CA ARG A 43 22.38 7.27 -7.15
C ARG A 43 21.07 6.55 -7.47
N PRO A 44 21.10 5.53 -8.36
CA PRO A 44 19.93 4.70 -8.61
C PRO A 44 19.50 3.96 -7.36
N GLN A 45 18.19 3.78 -7.19
CA GLN A 45 17.68 2.92 -6.14
C GLN A 45 18.00 1.47 -6.47
N VAL A 46 18.44 0.73 -5.45
CA VAL A 46 18.71 -0.72 -5.55
C VAL A 46 17.84 -1.42 -4.53
N SER A 47 16.97 -2.30 -4.97
CA SER A 47 16.04 -3.03 -4.11
C SER A 47 16.27 -4.52 -4.21
N GLN A 48 16.34 -5.20 -3.07
CA GLN A 48 16.38 -6.65 -2.93
C GLN A 48 15.10 -7.10 -2.23
N LEU A 49 14.40 -8.06 -2.82
CA LEU A 49 13.17 -8.61 -2.30
C LEU A 49 13.32 -10.13 -2.12
N PHE A 50 13.04 -10.61 -0.92
CA PHE A 50 12.92 -12.02 -0.57
C PHE A 50 11.47 -12.32 -0.27
N THR A 51 10.95 -13.40 -0.81
CA THR A 51 9.59 -13.86 -0.59
C THR A 51 9.56 -15.34 -0.27
N VAL A 52 8.64 -15.74 0.60
CA VAL A 52 8.29 -17.14 0.84
C VAL A 52 6.78 -17.25 0.93
N GLY A 53 6.21 -18.20 0.23
CA GLY A 53 4.77 -18.43 0.19
C GLY A 53 4.43 -19.90 0.39
N TYR A 54 3.38 -20.16 1.17
CA TYR A 54 2.74 -21.46 1.33
C TYR A 54 1.33 -21.39 0.77
N PHE A 55 0.99 -22.35 -0.09
CA PHE A 55 -0.30 -22.43 -0.79
C PHE A 55 -0.93 -23.78 -0.52
N LYS A 56 -2.21 -23.79 -0.21
CA LYS A 56 -2.94 -25.02 0.09
C LYS A 56 -4.35 -25.00 -0.51
N ASN A 57 -4.66 -26.06 -1.25
CA ASN A 57 -5.99 -26.33 -1.80
C ASN A 57 -6.66 -27.43 -0.97
N LEU A 58 -7.94 -27.28 -0.69
CA LEU A 58 -8.72 -28.25 0.08
C LEU A 58 -10.02 -28.60 -0.65
N LYS A 59 -10.53 -29.80 -0.36
CA LYS A 59 -11.82 -30.31 -0.88
C LYS A 59 -11.93 -30.15 -2.42
N ASN A 60 -11.01 -30.75 -3.15
CA ASN A 60 -11.00 -30.69 -4.63
C ASN A 60 -11.03 -29.24 -5.16
N ASN A 61 -10.18 -28.38 -4.62
CA ASN A 61 -10.05 -26.96 -4.99
C ASN A 61 -11.30 -26.10 -4.71
N ILE A 62 -12.15 -26.51 -3.74
CA ILE A 62 -13.25 -25.65 -3.29
C ILE A 62 -12.70 -24.50 -2.42
N TYR A 63 -11.72 -24.80 -1.56
CA TYR A 63 -11.07 -23.80 -0.72
C TYR A 63 -9.60 -23.65 -1.10
N GLU A 64 -9.13 -22.42 -1.17
CA GLU A 64 -7.73 -22.08 -1.37
C GLU A 64 -7.27 -21.17 -0.23
N PHE A 65 -6.09 -21.47 0.29
CA PHE A 65 -5.42 -20.67 1.31
C PHE A 65 -4.02 -20.34 0.81
N SER A 66 -3.62 -19.09 0.96
CA SER A 66 -2.23 -18.67 0.81
C SER A 66 -1.75 -17.92 2.03
N LEU A 67 -0.48 -18.12 2.36
CA LEU A 67 0.26 -17.39 3.37
C LEU A 67 1.59 -17.01 2.77
N GLU A 68 1.84 -15.71 2.63
CA GLU A 68 3.05 -15.21 2.00
C GLU A 68 3.74 -14.21 2.92
N ALA A 69 5.04 -14.37 3.11
CA ALA A 69 5.87 -13.43 3.83
C ALA A 69 6.90 -12.83 2.88
N TYR A 70 7.20 -11.54 3.08
CA TYR A 70 8.21 -10.85 2.30
C TYR A 70 9.09 -9.95 3.16
N TYR A 71 10.32 -9.78 2.70
CA TYR A 71 11.26 -8.81 3.25
C TYR A 71 11.99 -8.12 2.10
N ARG A 72 11.90 -6.78 2.05
CA ARG A 72 12.54 -5.95 1.04
C ARG A 72 13.44 -4.92 1.69
N THR A 73 14.64 -4.80 1.20
CA THR A 73 15.55 -3.69 1.48
C THR A 73 15.71 -2.83 0.23
N THR A 74 15.77 -1.53 0.38
CA THR A 74 16.03 -0.60 -0.71
C THR A 74 17.08 0.40 -0.27
N GLU A 75 18.13 0.55 -1.05
CA GLU A 75 19.17 1.56 -0.88
C GLU A 75 18.93 2.74 -1.81
N ASN A 76 19.48 3.90 -1.43
CA ASN A 76 19.41 5.14 -2.19
C ASN A 76 17.97 5.63 -2.46
N ILE A 77 17.03 5.39 -1.52
CA ILE A 77 15.73 6.04 -1.62
C ILE A 77 15.90 7.55 -1.54
N LEU A 78 15.05 8.29 -2.24
CA LEU A 78 15.02 9.74 -2.09
C LEU A 78 14.03 10.16 -1.01
N ASP A 79 14.46 11.09 -0.18
CA ASP A 79 13.62 11.86 0.71
C ASP A 79 14.06 13.33 0.64
N PHE A 80 13.28 14.25 1.18
CA PHE A 80 13.55 15.68 1.06
C PHE A 80 14.04 16.27 2.39
N LYS A 81 14.87 17.30 2.31
CA LYS A 81 15.31 18.06 3.48
C LYS A 81 14.12 18.75 4.16
N PRO A 82 14.17 18.96 5.47
CA PRO A 82 13.21 19.84 6.14
C PRO A 82 13.19 21.22 5.46
N GLY A 83 12.00 21.70 5.07
CA GLY A 83 11.85 22.99 4.38
C GLY A 83 12.25 23.00 2.91
N ALA A 84 12.43 21.84 2.26
CA ALA A 84 12.79 21.77 0.85
C ALA A 84 11.76 22.47 -0.05
N ASP A 85 12.27 23.32 -0.94
CA ASP A 85 11.50 24.01 -1.99
C ASP A 85 11.85 23.46 -3.36
N PHE A 86 10.89 22.81 -4.02
CA PHE A 86 11.05 22.25 -5.35
C PHE A 86 10.55 23.19 -6.47
N LEU A 87 9.90 24.29 -6.13
CA LEU A 87 9.34 25.24 -7.10
C LEU A 87 10.38 26.25 -7.57
N LEU A 88 11.12 26.83 -6.62
CA LEU A 88 12.02 27.97 -6.87
C LEU A 88 13.48 27.55 -7.03
N GLN A 89 13.81 26.27 -6.78
CA GLN A 89 15.18 25.77 -6.87
C GLN A 89 15.50 25.19 -8.24
N ASN A 90 16.58 25.68 -8.83
CA ASN A 90 17.11 25.16 -10.10
C ASN A 90 17.84 23.82 -9.91
N TYR A 91 18.44 23.60 -8.75
CA TYR A 91 19.24 22.41 -8.42
C TYR A 91 18.51 21.57 -7.38
N ILE A 92 17.68 20.63 -7.85
CA ILE A 92 16.86 19.76 -7.00
C ILE A 92 17.74 18.89 -6.10
N GLU A 93 18.92 18.50 -6.57
CA GLU A 93 19.90 17.68 -5.87
C GLU A 93 20.27 18.24 -4.49
N THR A 94 20.24 19.55 -4.35
CA THR A 94 20.54 20.24 -3.07
C THR A 94 19.43 20.10 -2.04
N GLN A 95 18.20 19.77 -2.47
CA GLN A 95 17.01 19.69 -1.65
C GLN A 95 16.64 18.27 -1.23
N VAL A 96 17.29 17.26 -1.80
CA VAL A 96 17.02 15.86 -1.52
C VAL A 96 18.12 15.21 -0.70
N LEU A 97 17.76 14.16 -0.01
CA LEU A 97 18.63 13.26 0.74
C LEU A 97 18.43 11.83 0.23
N GLN A 98 19.49 11.04 0.24
CA GLN A 98 19.39 9.62 -0.04
C GLN A 98 19.46 8.82 1.25
N GLY A 99 18.65 7.78 1.34
CA GLY A 99 18.56 6.95 2.52
C GLY A 99 18.36 5.49 2.18
N LYS A 100 17.89 4.75 3.18
CA LYS A 100 17.56 3.33 3.08
C LYS A 100 16.10 3.13 3.45
N SER A 101 15.49 2.10 2.86
CA SER A 101 14.15 1.65 3.24
C SER A 101 14.16 0.16 3.52
N LYS A 102 13.30 -0.27 4.43
CA LYS A 102 12.95 -1.67 4.63
C LYS A 102 11.44 -1.82 4.63
N ALA A 103 10.96 -2.83 3.93
CA ALA A 103 9.56 -3.21 3.94
C ALA A 103 9.45 -4.71 4.25
N TYR A 104 8.54 -5.07 5.12
CA TYR A 104 8.26 -6.47 5.46
C TYR A 104 6.80 -6.65 5.80
N GLY A 105 6.31 -7.85 5.54
CA GLY A 105 4.91 -8.14 5.81
C GLY A 105 4.54 -9.60 5.67
N LEU A 106 3.30 -9.85 6.03
CA LEU A 106 2.63 -11.14 5.95
C LEU A 106 1.29 -10.94 5.26
N GLU A 107 1.04 -11.71 4.22
CA GLU A 107 -0.21 -11.69 3.46
C GLU A 107 -0.92 -13.03 3.63
N MET A 108 -2.19 -12.98 3.98
CA MET A 108 -3.04 -14.16 4.14
C MET A 108 -4.26 -14.03 3.25
N MET A 109 -4.56 -15.05 2.48
CA MET A 109 -5.76 -15.08 1.65
C MET A 109 -6.50 -16.41 1.83
N ALA A 110 -7.81 -16.33 1.95
CA ALA A 110 -8.70 -17.46 1.94
C ALA A 110 -9.77 -17.26 0.87
N THR A 111 -9.94 -18.23 0.00
CA THR A 111 -10.92 -18.20 -1.09
C THR A 111 -11.81 -19.43 -1.03
N LYS A 112 -13.11 -19.24 -1.22
CA LYS A 112 -14.10 -20.31 -1.45
C LYS A 112 -14.71 -20.14 -2.82
N LYS A 113 -14.50 -21.13 -3.72
CA LYS A 113 -14.83 -21.03 -5.17
C LYS A 113 -16.19 -21.59 -5.53
N ARG A 114 -16.76 -22.49 -4.73
CA ARG A 114 -18.00 -23.22 -5.07
C ARG A 114 -18.97 -23.27 -3.89
N GLY A 115 -20.26 -23.43 -4.23
CA GLY A 115 -21.40 -23.49 -3.31
C GLY A 115 -22.19 -22.19 -3.32
N GLU A 116 -23.23 -22.11 -2.52
CA GLU A 116 -24.11 -20.94 -2.44
C GLU A 116 -23.37 -19.69 -1.95
N LEU A 117 -22.50 -19.85 -0.97
CA LEU A 117 -21.58 -18.81 -0.52
C LEU A 117 -20.22 -19.01 -1.16
N THR A 118 -19.76 -18.04 -1.93
CA THR A 118 -18.43 -17.94 -2.55
C THR A 118 -17.78 -16.62 -2.22
N GLY A 119 -16.48 -16.49 -2.43
CA GLY A 119 -15.77 -15.23 -2.21
C GLY A 119 -14.38 -15.43 -1.65
N TRP A 120 -13.80 -14.34 -1.18
CA TRP A 120 -12.45 -14.32 -0.64
C TRP A 120 -12.30 -13.27 0.46
N VAL A 121 -11.35 -13.53 1.33
CA VAL A 121 -10.88 -12.59 2.37
C VAL A 121 -9.36 -12.52 2.26
N ASN A 122 -8.84 -11.31 2.20
CA ASN A 122 -7.41 -11.03 2.24
C ASN A 122 -7.10 -10.18 3.48
N TYR A 123 -6.06 -10.54 4.20
CA TYR A 123 -5.48 -9.74 5.27
C TYR A 123 -4.00 -9.55 5.02
N THR A 124 -3.53 -8.31 5.11
CA THR A 124 -2.13 -7.96 5.00
C THR A 124 -1.67 -7.22 6.26
N TYR A 125 -0.62 -7.73 6.87
CA TYR A 125 0.21 -6.96 7.79
C TYR A 125 1.47 -6.51 7.07
N SER A 126 1.75 -5.21 7.07
CA SER A 126 2.95 -4.67 6.40
C SER A 126 3.55 -3.50 7.15
N ARG A 127 4.87 -3.38 7.12
CA ARG A 127 5.57 -2.20 7.62
C ARG A 127 6.53 -1.70 6.55
N VAL A 128 6.55 -0.39 6.36
CA VAL A 128 7.49 0.29 5.47
C VAL A 128 8.17 1.41 6.25
N LEU A 129 9.47 1.25 6.48
CA LEU A 129 10.28 2.16 7.28
C LEU A 129 11.41 2.73 6.44
N ASN A 130 11.66 4.02 6.61
CA ASN A 130 12.77 4.74 5.97
C ASN A 130 13.79 5.18 7.01
N GLN A 131 15.02 5.33 6.58
CA GLN A 131 16.10 5.89 7.36
C GLN A 131 16.98 6.78 6.50
N VAL A 132 17.17 8.02 6.91
CA VAL A 132 18.09 8.98 6.27
C VAL A 132 19.10 9.42 7.31
N ASN A 133 20.37 9.05 7.08
CA ASN A 133 21.50 9.37 7.95
C ASN A 133 22.74 9.50 7.10
N GLN A 134 22.91 10.62 6.37
CA GLN A 134 23.98 10.82 5.40
C GLN A 134 25.21 11.53 5.97
N GLY A 135 25.12 12.18 7.11
CA GLY A 135 26.24 12.95 7.65
C GLY A 135 26.08 13.33 9.12
N THR A 136 26.90 14.27 9.55
CA THR A 136 26.91 14.77 10.93
C THR A 136 26.02 15.96 11.16
N GLN A 137 25.70 16.73 10.09
CA GLN A 137 24.86 17.91 10.19
C GLN A 137 23.38 17.53 10.35
N PHE A 138 22.64 18.35 11.09
CA PHE A 138 21.19 18.17 11.29
C PHE A 138 20.42 18.13 9.95
N THR A 139 20.83 18.93 8.97
CA THR A 139 20.21 19.00 7.64
C THR A 139 20.44 17.76 6.76
N GLU A 140 21.34 16.86 7.17
CA GLU A 140 21.69 15.62 6.46
C GLU A 140 21.02 14.38 7.07
N ARG A 141 20.18 14.60 8.09
CA ARG A 141 19.47 13.53 8.82
C ARG A 141 17.99 13.84 8.90
N ILE A 142 17.20 12.79 8.96
CA ILE A 142 15.77 12.85 9.27
C ILE A 142 15.55 12.04 10.53
N ASN A 143 14.82 12.62 11.51
CA ASN A 143 14.54 12.01 12.81
C ASN A 143 15.81 11.52 13.52
N ASP A 144 16.85 12.35 13.53
CA ASP A 144 18.18 12.03 14.09
C ASP A 144 18.82 10.77 13.51
N GLY A 145 18.50 10.44 12.26
CA GLY A 145 18.99 9.24 11.60
C GLY A 145 18.33 7.94 12.07
N LYS A 146 17.25 8.00 12.84
CA LYS A 146 16.47 6.83 13.27
C LYS A 146 15.54 6.36 12.15
N TRP A 147 15.07 5.12 12.26
CA TRP A 147 14.01 4.58 11.40
C TRP A 147 12.68 5.26 11.68
N TYR A 148 11.99 5.72 10.63
CA TYR A 148 10.67 6.32 10.70
C TYR A 148 9.72 5.71 9.68
N PRO A 149 8.39 5.71 9.92
CA PRO A 149 7.42 5.21 8.97
C PRO A 149 7.48 5.97 7.64
N SER A 150 7.49 5.25 6.52
CA SER A 150 7.30 5.83 5.20
C SER A 150 5.89 6.44 5.08
N ASN A 151 5.70 7.42 4.21
CA ASN A 151 4.38 7.99 3.89
C ASN A 151 3.35 6.93 3.42
N PHE A 152 3.81 5.76 3.00
CA PHE A 152 2.98 4.65 2.53
C PHE A 152 2.83 3.52 3.55
N ASP A 153 3.37 3.67 4.76
CA ASP A 153 3.26 2.66 5.82
C ASP A 153 1.82 2.51 6.28
N ARG A 154 1.22 1.36 6.00
CA ARG A 154 -0.12 0.96 6.45
C ARG A 154 -0.04 -0.42 7.07
N PRO A 155 0.05 -0.51 8.41
CA PRO A 155 0.27 -1.78 9.10
C PRO A 155 -0.77 -2.85 8.82
N HIS A 156 -2.03 -2.48 8.72
CA HIS A 156 -3.12 -3.45 8.52
C HIS A 156 -3.98 -3.07 7.33
N SER A 157 -4.27 -4.06 6.49
CA SER A 157 -5.24 -3.97 5.40
C SER A 157 -6.09 -5.24 5.37
N VAL A 158 -7.40 -5.07 5.28
CA VAL A 158 -8.37 -6.17 5.08
C VAL A 158 -9.19 -5.85 3.86
N ASN A 159 -9.30 -6.81 2.96
CA ASN A 159 -10.24 -6.75 1.85
C ASN A 159 -11.03 -8.05 1.82
N MET A 160 -12.34 -7.94 1.62
CA MET A 160 -13.25 -9.09 1.59
C MET A 160 -14.29 -8.86 0.49
N SER A 161 -14.58 -9.92 -0.23
CA SER A 161 -15.71 -9.96 -1.16
C SER A 161 -16.41 -11.31 -0.99
N LEU A 162 -17.67 -11.27 -0.59
CA LEU A 162 -18.52 -12.43 -0.40
C LEU A 162 -19.71 -12.33 -1.35
N ASN A 163 -20.04 -13.44 -2.00
CA ASN A 163 -21.20 -13.56 -2.87
C ASN A 163 -22.05 -14.73 -2.38
N PHE A 164 -23.30 -14.46 -2.11
CA PHE A 164 -24.29 -15.46 -1.72
C PHE A 164 -25.36 -15.57 -2.81
N SER A 165 -25.44 -16.75 -3.41
CA SER A 165 -26.43 -17.07 -4.44
C SER A 165 -27.37 -18.15 -3.89
N GLU A 166 -28.47 -17.73 -3.28
CA GLU A 166 -29.49 -18.62 -2.74
C GLU A 166 -30.15 -19.45 -3.86
N ASN A 167 -30.35 -18.81 -5.00
CA ASN A 167 -30.97 -19.44 -6.15
C ASN A 167 -30.56 -18.75 -7.45
N LYS A 168 -31.07 -19.24 -8.59
CA LYS A 168 -30.75 -18.67 -9.91
C LYS A 168 -31.35 -17.26 -10.16
N TYR A 169 -32.23 -16.77 -9.28
CA TYR A 169 -32.90 -15.49 -9.41
C TYR A 169 -32.19 -14.39 -8.61
N HIS A 170 -31.67 -14.72 -7.43
CA HIS A 170 -31.13 -13.74 -6.49
C HIS A 170 -29.68 -14.03 -6.14
N SER A 171 -28.86 -13.01 -6.22
CA SER A 171 -27.47 -13.01 -5.75
C SER A 171 -27.20 -11.78 -4.89
N LEU A 172 -26.63 -12.00 -3.73
CA LEU A 172 -26.23 -10.94 -2.80
C LEU A 172 -24.70 -10.86 -2.78
N SER A 173 -24.17 -9.67 -2.78
CA SER A 173 -22.73 -9.43 -2.69
C SER A 173 -22.43 -8.47 -1.56
N LEU A 174 -21.40 -8.77 -0.78
CA LEU A 174 -20.89 -7.95 0.31
C LEU A 174 -19.41 -7.71 0.08
N THR A 175 -19.02 -6.44 0.03
CA THR A 175 -17.61 -6.05 -0.12
C THR A 175 -17.20 -5.19 1.07
N PHE A 176 -16.12 -5.59 1.75
CA PHE A 176 -15.59 -4.85 2.88
C PHE A 176 -14.12 -4.49 2.62
N THR A 177 -13.75 -3.26 2.94
CA THR A 177 -12.39 -2.76 2.88
C THR A 177 -12.05 -2.06 4.19
N TYR A 178 -10.91 -2.39 4.75
CA TYR A 178 -10.31 -1.70 5.88
C TYR A 178 -8.84 -1.43 5.60
N GLY A 179 -8.33 -0.29 6.02
CA GLY A 179 -6.92 0.03 5.98
C GLY A 179 -6.52 1.02 7.07
N THR A 180 -5.42 0.73 7.75
CA THR A 180 -4.81 1.66 8.69
C THR A 180 -4.48 2.98 8.00
N GLY A 181 -4.69 4.10 8.67
CA GLY A 181 -4.40 5.42 8.16
C GLY A 181 -2.92 5.61 7.82
N ARG A 182 -2.61 6.44 6.85
CA ARG A 182 -1.23 6.78 6.46
C ARG A 182 -0.57 7.66 7.51
N PRO A 183 0.76 7.58 7.68
CA PRO A 183 1.51 8.53 8.48
C PRO A 183 1.46 9.93 7.87
N TYR A 184 1.53 10.94 8.71
CA TYR A 184 1.74 12.33 8.33
C TYR A 184 2.59 13.06 9.37
N THR A 185 3.23 14.14 8.94
CA THR A 185 4.05 14.97 9.81
C THR A 185 3.18 16.01 10.51
N ILE A 186 3.23 16.04 11.84
CA ILE A 186 2.48 16.98 12.68
C ILE A 186 3.43 18.11 13.08
N PRO A 187 3.01 19.38 13.01
CA PRO A 187 3.79 20.46 13.61
C PRO A 187 3.78 20.31 15.13
N ASN A 188 4.97 20.36 15.74
CA ASN A 188 5.14 20.27 17.19
C ASN A 188 4.85 21.60 17.91
N GLY A 189 4.83 22.70 17.17
CA GLY A 189 4.56 24.01 17.68
C GLY A 189 4.74 25.09 16.62
N PHE A 190 4.67 26.35 17.04
CA PHE A 190 4.86 27.51 16.18
C PHE A 190 5.93 28.40 16.76
N VAL A 191 6.82 28.90 15.90
CA VAL A 191 7.81 29.93 16.23
C VAL A 191 7.31 31.26 15.67
N SER A 192 7.22 32.28 16.51
CA SER A 192 6.85 33.63 16.06
C SER A 192 8.11 34.36 15.58
N PHE A 193 8.09 34.82 14.34
CA PHE A 193 9.15 35.66 13.78
C PHE A 193 8.52 36.81 12.99
N GLN A 194 8.91 38.05 13.29
CA GLN A 194 8.37 39.26 12.67
C GLN A 194 6.82 39.33 12.69
N GLY A 195 6.17 38.91 13.76
CA GLY A 195 4.72 38.90 13.91
C GLY A 195 3.99 37.81 13.12
N LYS A 196 4.72 36.90 12.48
CA LYS A 196 4.16 35.73 11.77
C LYS A 196 4.48 34.44 12.51
N ALA A 197 3.51 33.52 12.54
CA ALA A 197 3.68 32.19 13.14
C ALA A 197 4.13 31.20 12.06
N TYR A 198 5.27 30.56 12.29
CA TYR A 198 5.84 29.52 11.43
C TYR A 198 5.73 28.15 12.13
N PRO A 199 5.17 27.12 11.49
CA PRO A 199 5.10 25.80 12.10
C PRO A 199 6.49 25.18 12.23
N TYR A 200 6.76 24.60 13.39
CA TYR A 200 7.97 23.84 13.67
C TYR A 200 7.67 22.34 13.67
N TYR A 201 8.46 21.58 12.94
CA TYR A 201 8.34 20.12 12.79
C TYR A 201 9.58 19.44 13.39
N ALA A 202 9.43 18.67 14.48
CA ALA A 202 10.56 17.98 15.11
C ALA A 202 10.85 16.65 14.42
N GLU A 203 9.85 15.82 14.22
CA GLU A 203 10.01 14.50 13.64
C GLU A 203 9.03 14.28 12.48
N ARG A 204 9.49 13.54 11.47
CA ARG A 204 8.68 13.20 10.30
C ARG A 204 7.79 12.00 10.61
N ASN A 205 6.53 12.04 10.11
CA ASN A 205 5.60 10.92 10.11
C ASN A 205 5.24 10.36 11.50
N GLN A 206 5.19 11.24 12.52
CA GLN A 206 4.78 10.87 13.87
C GLN A 206 3.28 10.60 14.00
N GLY A 207 2.46 11.36 13.29
CA GLY A 207 1.01 11.23 13.31
C GLY A 207 0.53 10.18 12.33
N ARG A 208 -0.73 9.77 12.50
CA ARG A 208 -1.41 8.88 11.58
C ARG A 208 -2.83 9.37 11.36
N ILE A 209 -3.28 9.47 10.11
CA ILE A 209 -4.68 9.81 9.80
C ILE A 209 -5.58 8.68 10.31
N LYS A 210 -6.87 8.97 10.47
CA LYS A 210 -7.85 7.96 10.90
C LYS A 210 -7.87 6.78 9.92
N ASP A 211 -8.13 5.61 10.45
CA ASP A 211 -8.29 4.40 9.66
C ASP A 211 -9.50 4.55 8.72
N TYR A 212 -9.39 3.93 7.58
CA TYR A 212 -10.45 3.90 6.58
C TYR A 212 -11.12 2.53 6.58
N HIS A 213 -12.45 2.53 6.58
CA HIS A 213 -13.22 1.32 6.35
C HIS A 213 -14.49 1.64 5.54
N ARG A 214 -14.95 0.67 4.77
CA ARG A 214 -16.16 0.77 3.97
C ARG A 214 -16.77 -0.62 3.78
N LEU A 215 -18.09 -0.68 3.89
CA LEU A 215 -18.89 -1.84 3.62
C LEU A 215 -19.90 -1.50 2.52
N ASP A 216 -19.85 -2.24 1.43
CA ASP A 216 -20.77 -2.09 0.31
C ASP A 216 -21.62 -3.36 0.18
N PHE A 217 -22.89 -3.18 -0.15
CA PHE A 217 -23.85 -4.25 -0.38
C PHE A 217 -24.43 -4.14 -1.78
N SER A 218 -24.60 -5.28 -2.45
CA SER A 218 -25.25 -5.33 -3.75
C SER A 218 -26.22 -6.51 -3.82
N TRP A 219 -27.38 -6.24 -4.37
CA TRP A 219 -28.39 -7.25 -4.65
C TRP A 219 -28.68 -7.30 -6.14
N GLN A 220 -28.47 -8.47 -6.74
CA GLN A 220 -28.72 -8.73 -8.15
C GLN A 220 -29.93 -9.63 -8.30
N ILE A 221 -30.87 -9.23 -9.14
CA ILE A 221 -32.07 -9.99 -9.54
C ILE A 221 -31.90 -10.38 -10.98
N ASN A 222 -31.86 -11.68 -11.25
CA ASN A 222 -31.77 -12.26 -12.58
C ASN A 222 -33.11 -12.81 -13.05
N ASN A 223 -33.35 -12.81 -14.34
CA ASN A 223 -34.48 -13.49 -14.91
C ASN A 223 -34.02 -14.67 -15.78
N PRO A 224 -33.90 -15.90 -15.19
CA PRO A 224 -33.41 -17.07 -15.90
C PRO A 224 -34.34 -17.57 -16.99
N SER A 225 -35.63 -17.16 -17.01
CA SER A 225 -36.56 -17.48 -18.08
C SER A 225 -36.22 -16.80 -19.40
N LEU A 226 -35.30 -15.84 -19.39
CA LEU A 226 -34.81 -15.15 -20.60
C LEU A 226 -33.53 -15.77 -21.18
N LYS A 227 -33.01 -16.88 -20.62
CA LYS A 227 -31.71 -17.43 -20.96
C LYS A 227 -31.59 -17.82 -22.46
N ASP A 228 -32.70 -18.21 -23.07
CA ASP A 228 -32.78 -18.59 -24.50
C ASP A 228 -33.27 -17.43 -25.40
N LYS A 229 -33.43 -16.24 -24.84
CA LYS A 229 -33.86 -15.05 -25.57
C LYS A 229 -32.65 -14.24 -26.05
N ARG A 230 -32.83 -13.50 -27.15
CA ARG A 230 -31.81 -12.63 -27.73
C ARG A 230 -31.28 -11.57 -26.74
N TRP A 231 -32.12 -11.18 -25.78
CA TRP A 231 -31.77 -10.20 -24.73
C TRP A 231 -32.02 -10.80 -23.35
N VAL A 232 -30.96 -10.80 -22.53
CA VAL A 232 -31.01 -11.22 -21.13
C VAL A 232 -30.70 -10.00 -20.28
N GLY A 233 -31.62 -9.62 -19.39
CA GLY A 233 -31.46 -8.49 -18.49
C GLY A 233 -31.40 -8.92 -17.03
N SER A 234 -30.69 -8.15 -16.23
CA SER A 234 -30.69 -8.26 -14.77
C SER A 234 -30.81 -6.88 -14.15
N TRP A 235 -31.39 -6.81 -12.96
CA TRP A 235 -31.43 -5.60 -12.12
C TRP A 235 -30.40 -5.72 -11.03
N ILE A 236 -29.60 -4.65 -10.81
CA ILE A 236 -28.60 -4.60 -9.77
C ILE A 236 -28.84 -3.34 -8.92
N PHE A 237 -29.05 -3.55 -7.64
CA PHE A 237 -29.18 -2.49 -6.63
C PHE A 237 -27.94 -2.52 -5.76
N THR A 238 -27.22 -1.40 -5.68
CA THR A 238 -25.99 -1.31 -4.89
C THR A 238 -26.10 -0.16 -3.90
N VAL A 239 -25.75 -0.44 -2.65
CA VAL A 239 -25.61 0.55 -1.58
C VAL A 239 -24.13 0.63 -1.23
N TYR A 240 -23.55 1.81 -1.38
CA TYR A 240 -22.17 2.09 -1.00
C TYR A 240 -22.13 2.69 0.40
N ASN A 241 -21.16 2.25 1.19
CA ASN A 241 -20.93 2.75 2.55
C ASN A 241 -22.17 2.56 3.42
N LEU A 242 -22.49 1.32 3.75
CA LEU A 242 -23.75 0.90 4.39
C LEU A 242 -23.97 1.48 5.81
N TYR A 243 -22.95 2.12 6.43
CA TYR A 243 -23.01 2.75 7.78
C TYR A 243 -22.31 4.09 7.84
#